data_c8f1e41ce4b7c225061331c1671c1454
#
_entry.id   c8f1e41ce4b7c225061331c1671c1454
#
_cell.length_a   1.000
_cell.length_b   1.000
_cell.length_c   1.000
_cell.angle_alpha   90.00
_cell.angle_beta   90.00
_cell.angle_gamma   90.00
#
_symmetry.space_group_name_H-M   'P 1'
#
loop_
_entity.id
_entity.type
_entity.pdbx_description
1 polymer ?
#
loop_
_entity_poly.entity_id
_entity_poly.type
_entity_poly.pdbx_seq_one_letter_code
_entity_poly.pdbx_strand_id
1 'polypeptide(L)'
;MTASPAARRPGLPLHWKMGIGFAIGLVLGLAVYYLAGSDAEWVRLXHWKMGIGFAIGLVLGLAVYYLAGSDAEWVRLVTKYVTTPFSQIFLNLIFMLIVPLLFSALVVGIAEMGDIRALGRVGWRTLGYTVVLSGIAVLLGLVLVNVLKPGAGVDPQLANQLIQENADRTREIISSSGTQPQGMDMLLSIVPNNVIAAASSNGAILSLMFFAVMFGVGMVLTADEKVATLKRGIEGIFEISMTLIGLVIRLAPYAVACFMFNLAALFGFDLLIRLGAYVGVVVLALGLHMVVSYGLAVKFAGRSPIGFFRQTQEATLMAFSTASSNATLPTALRVADEMGLPPRVSRFVLTVGATANQNGTALFEGVTVIFLAQFFNVDLSIGQQFMVMIVCILGGIGTAGVPSGSLPVVALICAMVGVNPVGIGMILGVNHFLDMCRTALNVTGDLALTTLVAKGEK
;
A
#
# COMPACT_ATOMS: atom_id res chain seq x y z
N MET A 1 9.54 -43.68 -46.43
CA MET A 1 10.01 -42.28 -46.26
C MET A 1 9.23 -41.66 -45.12
N THR A 2 9.82 -41.70 -43.94
CA THR A 2 9.22 -41.11 -42.71
C THR A 2 9.72 -39.68 -42.59
N ALA A 3 8.80 -38.72 -42.65
CA ALA A 3 9.13 -37.29 -42.49
C ALA A 3 9.65 -37.02 -41.07
N SER A 4 10.85 -36.47 -40.96
CA SER A 4 11.45 -36.01 -39.71
C SER A 4 10.61 -34.86 -39.12
N PRO A 5 10.29 -34.85 -37.82
CA PRO A 5 9.54 -33.73 -37.22
C PRO A 5 10.42 -32.48 -37.22
N ALA A 6 9.88 -31.41 -37.78
CA ALA A 6 10.55 -30.10 -37.81
C ALA A 6 10.90 -29.64 -36.38
N ALA A 7 12.17 -29.39 -36.12
CA ALA A 7 12.67 -28.89 -34.84
C ALA A 7 12.02 -27.52 -34.56
N ARG A 8 11.20 -27.44 -33.51
CA ARG A 8 10.68 -26.15 -33.01
C ARG A 8 11.87 -25.27 -32.58
N ARG A 9 11.98 -24.10 -33.15
CA ARG A 9 12.99 -23.13 -32.71
C ARG A 9 12.80 -22.88 -31.22
N PRO A 10 13.87 -22.96 -30.39
CA PRO A 10 13.73 -22.65 -28.99
C PRO A 10 13.25 -21.20 -28.83
N GLY A 11 12.09 -21.03 -28.23
CA GLY A 11 11.59 -19.70 -27.89
C GLY A 11 12.55 -19.01 -26.92
N LEU A 12 12.56 -17.69 -26.95
CA LEU A 12 13.35 -16.89 -25.99
C LEU A 12 13.20 -17.44 -24.57
N PRO A 13 14.30 -17.69 -23.88
CA PRO A 13 14.27 -18.11 -22.47
C PRO A 13 13.35 -17.22 -21.63
N LEU A 14 12.71 -17.78 -20.63
CA LEU A 14 11.71 -17.09 -19.81
C LEU A 14 12.24 -15.78 -19.20
N HIS A 15 13.50 -15.79 -18.76
CA HIS A 15 14.16 -14.61 -18.18
C HIS A 15 14.26 -13.44 -19.20
N TRP A 16 14.49 -13.74 -20.48
CA TRP A 16 14.49 -12.70 -21.52
C TRP A 16 13.09 -12.14 -21.77
N LYS A 17 12.07 -12.99 -21.79
CA LYS A 17 10.67 -12.54 -21.92
C LYS A 17 10.26 -11.63 -20.77
N MET A 18 10.67 -11.98 -19.55
CA MET A 18 10.37 -11.19 -18.35
C MET A 18 11.17 -9.88 -18.33
N GLY A 19 12.46 -9.93 -18.71
CA GLY A 19 13.30 -8.72 -18.84
C GLY A 19 12.72 -7.75 -19.86
N ILE A 20 12.28 -8.26 -21.01
CA ILE A 20 11.62 -7.47 -22.05
C ILE A 20 10.28 -6.91 -21.54
N GLY A 21 9.45 -7.72 -20.87
CA GLY A 21 8.19 -7.27 -20.26
C GLY A 21 8.42 -6.16 -19.25
N PHE A 22 9.42 -6.31 -18.37
CA PHE A 22 9.80 -5.30 -17.38
C PHE A 22 10.29 -4.01 -18.08
N ALA A 23 11.16 -4.14 -19.08
CA ALA A 23 11.68 -3.01 -19.83
C ALA A 23 10.54 -2.27 -20.58
N ILE A 24 9.60 -3.01 -21.18
CA ILE A 24 8.42 -2.42 -21.83
C ILE A 24 7.55 -1.70 -20.81
N GLY A 25 7.30 -2.31 -19.63
CA GLY A 25 6.53 -1.68 -18.54
C GLY A 25 7.18 -0.39 -18.06
N LEU A 26 8.51 -0.42 -17.89
CA LEU A 26 9.31 0.76 -17.50
C LEU A 26 9.23 1.85 -18.57
N VAL A 27 9.42 1.48 -19.84
CA VAL A 27 9.37 2.43 -20.98
C VAL A 27 7.96 3.01 -21.15
N LEU A 28 6.91 2.18 -21.04
CA LEU A 28 5.53 2.66 -21.12
C LEU A 28 5.20 3.57 -19.93
N GLY A 29 5.63 3.21 -18.73
CA GLY A 29 5.48 4.05 -17.55
C GLY A 29 6.18 5.41 -17.71
N LEU A 30 7.41 5.38 -18.25
CA LEU A 30 8.17 6.60 -18.55
C LEU A 30 7.51 7.41 -19.68
N ALA A 31 6.98 6.76 -20.72
CA ALA A 31 6.31 7.43 -21.83
C ALA A 31 5.03 8.14 -21.36
N VAL A 32 4.19 7.44 -20.57
CA VAL A 32 2.99 8.04 -19.96
C VAL A 32 3.38 9.22 -19.09
N TYR A 33 4.43 9.07 -18.32
CA TYR A 33 4.96 10.08 -17.42
C TYR A 33 5.42 11.36 -18.17
N TYR A 34 6.18 11.20 -19.26
CA TYR A 34 6.63 12.34 -20.08
C TYR A 34 5.48 13.03 -20.83
N LEU A 35 4.46 12.26 -21.20
CA LEU A 35 3.31 12.80 -21.94
C LEU A 35 2.30 13.50 -21.02
N ALA A 36 2.24 13.13 -19.73
CA ALA A 36 1.25 13.66 -18.79
C ALA A 36 1.63 15.01 -18.14
N GLY A 37 2.88 15.45 -18.26
CA GLY A 37 3.35 16.78 -17.78
C GLY A 37 3.07 17.08 -16.31
N SER A 38 3.85 16.55 -15.38
CA SER A 38 3.71 16.90 -13.96
C SER A 38 4.64 18.09 -13.59
N ASP A 39 4.07 19.12 -13.00
CA ASP A 39 4.79 20.33 -12.61
C ASP A 39 5.67 20.16 -11.35
N ALA A 40 5.60 19.02 -10.69
CA ALA A 40 6.39 18.76 -9.48
C ALA A 40 7.75 18.13 -9.81
N GLU A 41 8.73 18.96 -10.09
CA GLU A 41 10.10 18.58 -10.48
C GLU A 41 10.80 17.66 -9.46
N TRP A 42 10.54 17.86 -8.17
CA TRP A 42 11.15 17.06 -7.11
C TRP A 42 10.55 15.64 -7.04
N VAL A 43 9.27 15.48 -7.36
CA VAL A 43 8.58 14.18 -7.44
C VAL A 43 9.18 13.36 -8.60
N ARG A 44 9.45 14.02 -9.73
CA ARG A 44 10.13 13.41 -10.88
C ARG A 44 11.48 12.84 -10.49
N LEU A 45 12.26 13.64 -9.79
CA LEU A 45 13.59 13.24 -9.36
C LEU A 45 13.63 12.02 -8.41
N UNK A 46 12.86 11.85 -7.70
CA UNK A 46 12.75 10.82 -6.83
C UNK A 46 12.49 9.55 -7.47
N HIS A 47 11.45 9.67 -8.24
CA HIS A 47 11.05 8.46 -8.97
C HIS A 47 12.20 7.90 -9.81
N TRP A 48 12.88 8.75 -10.56
CA TRP A 48 14.06 8.37 -11.33
C TRP A 48 15.14 7.76 -10.44
N LYS A 49 15.43 8.40 -9.33
CA LYS A 49 16.47 7.94 -8.39
C LYS A 49 16.10 6.58 -7.77
N MET A 50 14.83 6.34 -7.47
CA MET A 50 14.37 5.03 -6.96
C MET A 50 14.50 3.93 -8.03
N GLY A 51 14.08 4.21 -9.26
CA GLY A 51 14.25 3.28 -10.39
C GLY A 51 15.72 2.98 -10.67
N ILE A 52 16.58 4.00 -10.62
CA ILE A 52 18.03 3.85 -10.77
C ILE A 52 18.60 3.02 -9.61
N GLY A 53 18.19 3.33 -8.37
CA GLY A 53 18.61 2.58 -7.18
C GLY A 53 18.25 1.10 -7.29
N PHE A 54 17.00 0.82 -7.69
CA PHE A 54 16.51 -0.54 -7.95
C PHE A 54 17.39 -1.25 -8.99
N ALA A 55 17.61 -0.60 -10.14
CA ALA A 55 18.38 -1.19 -11.25
C ALA A 55 19.84 -1.45 -10.85
N ILE A 56 20.48 -0.48 -10.20
CA ILE A 56 21.87 -0.61 -9.72
C ILE A 56 21.98 -1.76 -8.72
N GLY A 57 21.11 -1.77 -7.70
CA GLY A 57 21.12 -2.81 -6.68
C GLY A 57 20.92 -4.19 -7.30
N LEU A 58 19.95 -4.31 -8.19
CA LEU A 58 19.63 -5.55 -8.90
C LEU A 58 20.81 -6.05 -9.76
N VAL A 59 21.35 -5.19 -10.62
CA VAL A 59 22.44 -5.56 -11.54
C VAL A 59 23.69 -5.94 -10.76
N LEU A 60 24.08 -5.13 -9.77
CA LEU A 60 25.24 -5.43 -8.93
C LEU A 60 25.04 -6.71 -8.11
N GLY A 61 23.85 -6.89 -7.54
CA GLY A 61 23.52 -8.10 -6.79
C GLY A 61 23.56 -9.36 -7.64
N LEU A 62 22.96 -9.34 -8.84
CA LEU A 62 23.00 -10.49 -9.77
C LEU A 62 24.45 -10.74 -10.26
N ALA A 63 25.20 -9.68 -10.57
CA ALA A 63 26.59 -9.83 -10.98
C ALA A 63 27.39 -10.52 -9.87
N VAL A 64 27.20 -10.10 -8.63
CA VAL A 64 27.86 -10.71 -7.46
C VAL A 64 27.41 -12.17 -7.31
N TYR A 65 26.14 -12.46 -7.42
CA TYR A 65 25.57 -13.81 -7.31
C TYR A 65 26.24 -14.78 -8.32
N TYR A 66 26.33 -14.37 -9.60
CA TYR A 66 26.84 -15.24 -10.68
C TYR A 66 28.36 -15.27 -10.76
N LEU A 67 29.06 -14.20 -10.36
CA LEU A 67 30.53 -14.11 -10.50
C LEU A 67 31.28 -14.55 -9.23
N ALA A 68 30.76 -14.19 -8.05
CA ALA A 68 31.43 -14.47 -6.77
C ALA A 68 30.72 -15.58 -5.97
N GLY A 69 29.45 -15.79 -6.19
CA GLY A 69 28.64 -16.72 -5.41
C GLY A 69 28.10 -16.07 -4.13
N SER A 70 26.90 -16.48 -3.72
CA SER A 70 26.22 -15.98 -2.51
C SER A 70 27.02 -16.27 -1.22
N ASP A 71 27.86 -17.31 -1.22
CA ASP A 71 28.63 -17.76 -0.06
C ASP A 71 29.99 -17.08 0.10
N ALA A 72 30.39 -16.23 -0.84
CA ALA A 72 31.67 -15.53 -0.76
C ALA A 72 31.73 -14.65 0.50
N GLU A 73 32.79 -14.78 1.28
CA GLU A 73 32.96 -14.11 2.57
C GLU A 73 32.79 -12.59 2.49
N TRP A 74 33.37 -11.97 1.46
CA TRP A 74 33.25 -10.52 1.29
C TRP A 74 31.82 -10.07 0.97
N VAL A 75 31.02 -10.91 0.27
CA VAL A 75 29.61 -10.64 -0.01
C VAL A 75 28.84 -10.58 1.31
N ARG A 76 29.06 -11.58 2.17
CA ARG A 76 28.44 -11.63 3.50
C ARG A 76 28.87 -10.44 4.37
N LEU A 77 30.13 -10.02 4.29
CA LEU A 77 30.62 -8.85 5.05
C LEU A 77 29.96 -7.55 4.55
N VAL A 78 29.88 -7.33 3.24
CA VAL A 78 29.20 -6.15 2.67
C VAL A 78 27.72 -6.16 3.04
N THR A 79 27.06 -7.30 2.88
CA THR A 79 25.65 -7.44 3.23
C THR A 79 25.41 -7.14 4.72
N LYS A 80 26.20 -7.76 5.59
CA LYS A 80 26.02 -7.66 7.06
C LYS A 80 26.36 -6.27 7.61
N TYR A 81 27.44 -5.64 7.15
CA TYR A 81 27.97 -4.43 7.78
C TYR A 81 27.64 -3.13 7.01
N VAL A 82 27.20 -3.22 5.77
CA VAL A 82 26.94 -2.01 4.97
C VAL A 82 25.48 -1.95 4.52
N THR A 83 25.04 -2.88 3.67
CA THR A 83 23.74 -2.74 3.01
C THR A 83 22.56 -3.06 3.93
N THR A 84 22.66 -4.08 4.79
CA THR A 84 21.59 -4.41 5.73
C THR A 84 21.40 -3.32 6.79
N PRO A 85 22.46 -2.80 7.48
CA PRO A 85 22.26 -1.72 8.44
C PRO A 85 21.65 -0.46 7.82
N PHE A 86 22.09 -0.08 6.62
CA PHE A 86 21.53 1.09 5.93
C PHE A 86 20.04 0.90 5.63
N SER A 87 19.68 -0.28 5.12
CA SER A 87 18.28 -0.63 4.83
C SER A 87 17.44 -0.61 6.09
N GLN A 88 17.98 -1.12 7.21
CA GLN A 88 17.27 -1.16 8.50
C GLN A 88 17.06 0.23 9.09
N ILE A 89 18.08 1.11 8.99
CA ILE A 89 17.93 2.51 9.43
C ILE A 89 16.76 3.16 8.69
N PHE A 90 16.68 2.95 7.38
CA PHE A 90 15.57 3.48 6.57
C PHE A 90 14.21 2.97 7.06
N LEU A 91 14.10 1.65 7.32
CA LEU A 91 12.84 1.07 7.85
C LEU A 91 12.51 1.62 9.23
N ASN A 92 13.50 1.76 10.10
CA ASN A 92 13.30 2.31 11.45
C ASN A 92 12.80 3.76 11.41
N LEU A 93 13.34 4.55 10.47
CA LEU A 93 12.90 5.94 10.26
C LEU A 93 11.43 6.00 9.82
N ILE A 94 10.98 5.04 8.99
CA ILE A 94 9.56 4.93 8.62
C ILE A 94 8.74 4.51 9.84
N PHE A 95 9.17 3.45 10.54
CA PHE A 95 8.39 2.85 11.63
C PHE A 95 8.20 3.80 12.82
N MET A 96 9.19 4.65 13.13
CA MET A 96 9.06 5.62 14.24
C MET A 96 7.95 6.65 14.00
N LEU A 97 7.54 6.84 12.75
CA LEU A 97 6.48 7.80 12.39
C LEU A 97 5.08 7.17 12.37
N ILE A 98 4.96 5.85 12.57
CA ILE A 98 3.68 5.13 12.48
C ILE A 98 2.66 5.72 13.47
N VAL A 99 3.02 5.76 14.75
CA VAL A 99 2.09 6.16 15.83
C VAL A 99 1.61 7.61 15.66
N PRO A 100 2.49 8.61 15.55
CA PRO A 100 2.02 10.00 15.41
C PRO A 100 1.25 10.20 14.10
N LEU A 101 1.69 9.57 13.02
CA LEU A 101 1.01 9.69 11.72
C LEU A 101 -0.39 9.07 11.74
N LEU A 102 -0.51 7.78 12.13
CA LEU A 102 -1.81 7.08 12.15
C LEU A 102 -2.80 7.78 13.06
N PHE A 103 -2.36 8.15 14.27
CA PHE A 103 -3.23 8.84 15.22
C PHE A 103 -3.72 10.16 14.64
N SER A 104 -2.81 11.02 14.22
CA SER A 104 -3.19 12.36 13.73
C SER A 104 -3.98 12.29 12.41
N ALA A 105 -3.61 11.40 11.48
CA ALA A 105 -4.32 11.23 10.20
C ALA A 105 -5.78 10.79 10.43
N LEU A 106 -6.00 9.80 11.31
CA LEU A 106 -7.36 9.32 11.62
C LEU A 106 -8.18 10.39 12.30
N VAL A 107 -7.61 11.08 13.30
CA VAL A 107 -8.32 12.13 14.05
C VAL A 107 -8.67 13.30 13.12
N VAL A 108 -7.69 13.76 12.31
CA VAL A 108 -7.91 14.87 11.35
C VAL A 108 -8.95 14.45 10.31
N GLY A 109 -8.79 13.25 9.72
CA GLY A 109 -9.73 12.73 8.72
C GLY A 109 -11.17 12.70 9.21
N ILE A 110 -11.40 12.28 10.47
CA ILE A 110 -12.74 12.26 11.07
C ILE A 110 -13.20 13.68 11.39
N ALA A 111 -12.32 14.53 11.96
CA ALA A 111 -12.64 15.90 12.30
C ALA A 111 -12.98 16.76 11.07
N GLU A 112 -12.39 16.47 9.92
CA GLU A 112 -12.68 17.13 8.63
C GLU A 112 -14.04 16.75 8.07
N MET A 113 -14.61 15.62 8.47
CA MET A 113 -15.98 15.24 8.09
C MET A 113 -17.01 16.25 8.61
N GLY A 114 -16.62 17.08 9.58
CA GLY A 114 -17.46 18.16 10.08
C GLY A 114 -18.66 17.67 10.87
N ASP A 115 -19.71 18.48 10.92
CA ASP A 115 -20.93 18.13 11.64
C ASP A 115 -21.65 16.97 10.91
N ILE A 116 -21.51 15.77 11.43
CA ILE A 116 -22.17 14.55 10.93
C ILE A 116 -23.70 14.75 10.89
N ARG A 117 -24.23 15.57 11.82
CA ARG A 117 -25.67 15.88 11.86
C ARG A 117 -26.07 16.81 10.69
N ALA A 118 -25.23 17.77 10.35
CA ALA A 118 -25.51 18.72 9.26
C ALA A 118 -25.38 18.06 7.88
N LEU A 119 -24.47 17.09 7.73
CA LEU A 119 -24.25 16.34 6.50
C LEU A 119 -25.15 15.09 6.40
N GLY A 120 -25.63 14.59 7.54
CA GLY A 120 -26.66 13.55 7.62
C GLY A 120 -26.46 12.38 6.66
N ARG A 121 -27.39 12.25 5.73
CA ARG A 121 -27.46 11.14 4.78
C ARG A 121 -26.22 11.00 3.88
N VAL A 122 -25.60 12.12 3.47
CA VAL A 122 -24.41 12.10 2.59
C VAL A 122 -23.22 11.44 3.32
N GLY A 123 -22.97 11.82 4.57
CA GLY A 123 -21.89 11.25 5.39
C GLY A 123 -22.05 9.75 5.59
N TRP A 124 -23.23 9.29 6.00
CA TRP A 124 -23.48 7.85 6.22
C TRP A 124 -23.37 7.04 4.92
N ARG A 125 -23.86 7.58 3.80
CA ARG A 125 -23.72 6.92 2.50
C ARG A 125 -22.25 6.82 2.07
N THR A 126 -21.50 7.91 2.27
CA THR A 126 -20.06 7.93 1.96
C THR A 126 -19.35 6.82 2.75
N LEU A 127 -19.52 6.80 4.07
CA LEU A 127 -18.91 5.80 4.94
C LEU A 127 -19.33 4.37 4.57
N GLY A 128 -20.65 4.14 4.40
CA GLY A 128 -21.17 2.82 4.05
C GLY A 128 -20.62 2.30 2.73
N TYR A 129 -20.63 3.13 1.69
CA TYR A 129 -20.10 2.73 0.37
C TYR A 129 -18.57 2.56 0.42
N THR A 130 -17.84 3.38 1.19
CA THR A 130 -16.40 3.19 1.39
C THR A 130 -16.09 1.80 1.98
N VAL A 131 -16.78 1.43 3.06
CA VAL A 131 -16.60 0.12 3.71
C VAL A 131 -16.91 -1.02 2.73
N VAL A 132 -18.01 -0.89 1.98
CA VAL A 132 -18.41 -1.93 1.00
C VAL A 132 -17.39 -2.05 -0.13
N LEU A 133 -16.96 -0.92 -0.72
CA LEU A 133 -16.01 -0.93 -1.84
C LEU A 133 -14.63 -1.42 -1.39
N SER A 134 -14.17 -1.00 -0.20
CA SER A 134 -12.92 -1.50 0.39
C SER A 134 -13.01 -3.00 0.69
N GLY A 135 -14.14 -3.45 1.25
CA GLY A 135 -14.37 -4.87 1.52
C GLY A 135 -14.31 -5.72 0.25
N ILE A 136 -14.97 -5.27 -0.82
CA ILE A 136 -14.92 -5.95 -2.14
C ILE A 136 -13.47 -5.93 -2.68
N ALA A 137 -12.77 -4.82 -2.55
CA ALA A 137 -11.38 -4.69 -3.02
C ALA A 137 -10.46 -5.70 -2.33
N VAL A 138 -10.48 -5.73 -1.00
CA VAL A 138 -9.64 -6.63 -0.20
C VAL A 138 -10.02 -8.09 -0.48
N LEU A 139 -11.32 -8.41 -0.47
CA LEU A 139 -11.79 -9.77 -0.75
C LEU A 139 -11.29 -10.26 -2.12
N LEU A 140 -11.40 -9.42 -3.15
CA LEU A 140 -10.90 -9.73 -4.50
C LEU A 140 -9.39 -10.00 -4.47
N GLY A 141 -8.64 -9.14 -3.79
CA GLY A 141 -7.19 -9.31 -3.61
C GLY A 141 -6.85 -10.62 -2.91
N LEU A 142 -7.51 -10.91 -1.79
CA LEU A 142 -7.32 -12.15 -1.02
C LEU A 142 -7.63 -13.39 -1.86
N VAL A 143 -8.72 -13.38 -2.61
CA VAL A 143 -9.09 -14.51 -3.50
C VAL A 143 -7.99 -14.72 -4.54
N LEU A 144 -7.56 -13.66 -5.23
CA LEU A 144 -6.54 -13.78 -6.29
C LEU A 144 -5.19 -14.26 -5.75
N VAL A 145 -4.72 -13.73 -4.62
CA VAL A 145 -3.42 -14.12 -4.07
C VAL A 145 -3.44 -15.56 -3.55
N ASN A 146 -4.58 -16.04 -3.02
CA ASN A 146 -4.73 -17.42 -2.57
C ASN A 146 -4.85 -18.42 -3.75
N VAL A 147 -5.45 -17.99 -4.86
CA VAL A 147 -5.60 -18.83 -6.07
C VAL A 147 -4.27 -18.90 -6.83
N LEU A 148 -3.62 -17.74 -7.05
CA LEU A 148 -2.42 -17.64 -7.88
C LEU A 148 -1.13 -17.96 -7.11
N LYS A 149 -1.14 -17.84 -5.80
CA LYS A 149 -0.06 -18.21 -4.86
C LYS A 149 1.34 -17.72 -5.30
N PRO A 150 1.52 -16.40 -5.53
CA PRO A 150 2.80 -15.89 -6.05
C PRO A 150 3.99 -16.10 -5.11
N GLY A 151 3.76 -16.27 -3.80
CA GLY A 151 4.80 -16.49 -2.79
C GLY A 151 5.13 -17.95 -2.53
N ALA A 152 4.33 -18.90 -3.06
CA ALA A 152 4.47 -20.31 -2.70
C ALA A 152 5.70 -20.97 -3.36
N GLY A 153 6.22 -22.03 -2.71
CA GLY A 153 7.32 -22.86 -3.23
C GLY A 153 8.69 -22.23 -3.06
N VAL A 154 8.87 -21.34 -2.09
CA VAL A 154 10.20 -20.87 -1.67
C VAL A 154 10.84 -21.97 -0.83
N ASP A 155 12.14 -22.21 -1.06
CA ASP A 155 12.90 -23.16 -0.24
C ASP A 155 12.85 -22.71 1.23
N PRO A 156 12.38 -23.57 2.15
CA PRO A 156 12.34 -23.23 3.57
C PRO A 156 13.70 -22.84 4.15
N GLN A 157 14.80 -23.37 3.60
CA GLN A 157 16.15 -23.02 4.04
C GLN A 157 16.43 -21.53 3.73
N LEU A 158 16.05 -21.09 2.52
CA LEU A 158 16.19 -19.71 2.06
C LEU A 158 15.37 -18.74 2.94
N ALA A 159 14.12 -19.08 3.20
CA ALA A 159 13.23 -18.29 4.07
C ALA A 159 13.83 -18.20 5.49
N ASN A 160 14.34 -19.32 6.03
CA ASN A 160 14.95 -19.38 7.35
C ASN A 160 16.27 -18.58 7.43
N GLN A 161 17.07 -18.55 6.35
CA GLN A 161 18.29 -17.71 6.31
C GLN A 161 17.94 -16.23 6.47
N LEU A 162 16.92 -15.77 5.76
CA LEU A 162 16.42 -14.38 5.89
C LEU A 162 15.98 -14.08 7.32
N ILE A 163 15.29 -15.02 7.96
CA ILE A 163 14.83 -14.88 9.35
C ILE A 163 16.04 -14.86 10.30
N GLN A 164 17.02 -15.75 10.10
CA GLN A 164 18.19 -15.84 10.99
C GLN A 164 19.11 -14.61 10.88
N GLU A 165 19.32 -14.09 9.68
CA GLU A 165 20.10 -12.86 9.49
C GLU A 165 19.48 -11.65 10.20
N ASN A 166 18.19 -11.74 10.51
CA ASN A 166 17.45 -10.70 11.22
C ASN A 166 16.85 -11.25 12.54
N ALA A 167 17.48 -12.29 13.12
CA ALA A 167 16.92 -13.05 14.25
C ALA A 167 16.66 -12.18 15.48
N ASP A 168 17.55 -11.26 15.80
CA ASP A 168 17.41 -10.38 16.97
C ASP A 168 16.18 -9.50 16.84
N ARG A 169 15.97 -8.95 15.67
CA ARG A 169 14.79 -8.12 15.37
C ARG A 169 13.51 -8.95 15.30
N THR A 170 13.60 -10.16 14.76
CA THR A 170 12.47 -11.11 14.75
C THR A 170 12.05 -11.45 16.18
N ARG A 171 13.02 -11.71 17.09
CA ARG A 171 12.75 -11.95 18.50
C ARG A 171 12.12 -10.73 19.19
N GLU A 172 12.63 -9.54 18.90
CA GLU A 172 12.08 -8.28 19.42
C GLU A 172 10.62 -8.09 18.99
N ILE A 173 10.32 -8.32 17.70
CA ILE A 173 8.96 -8.23 17.16
C ILE A 173 8.05 -9.29 17.82
N ILE A 174 8.51 -10.55 17.88
CA ILE A 174 7.75 -11.65 18.50
C ILE A 174 7.52 -11.37 19.99
N SER A 175 8.56 -10.92 20.72
CA SER A 175 8.42 -10.63 22.15
C SER A 175 7.53 -9.41 22.42
N SER A 176 7.57 -8.41 21.54
CA SER A 176 6.70 -7.23 21.66
C SER A 176 5.25 -7.52 21.22
N SER A 177 5.04 -8.57 20.42
CA SER A 177 3.70 -8.96 19.96
C SER A 177 2.91 -9.75 21.01
N GLY A 178 3.58 -10.25 22.07
CA GLY A 178 2.94 -11.04 23.14
C GLY A 178 2.30 -12.32 22.60
N THR A 179 1.54 -13.01 23.44
CA THR A 179 0.68 -14.12 23.01
C THR A 179 -0.47 -13.52 22.18
N GLN A 180 -0.47 -13.80 20.90
CA GLN A 180 -1.51 -13.23 20.02
C GLN A 180 -2.90 -13.68 20.48
N PRO A 181 -3.79 -12.73 20.77
CA PRO A 181 -5.16 -13.10 21.15
C PRO A 181 -5.83 -13.79 19.96
N GLN A 182 -6.53 -14.89 20.25
CA GLN A 182 -7.25 -15.66 19.22
C GLN A 182 -8.76 -15.58 19.47
N GLY A 183 -9.51 -15.62 18.39
CA GLY A 183 -10.97 -15.65 18.47
C GLY A 183 -11.56 -14.39 19.11
N MET A 184 -12.36 -14.57 20.17
CA MET A 184 -13.07 -13.47 20.84
C MET A 184 -12.10 -12.49 21.54
N ASP A 185 -10.99 -12.99 22.12
CA ASP A 185 -10.00 -12.14 22.79
C ASP A 185 -9.38 -11.12 21.82
N MET A 186 -9.30 -11.47 20.54
CA MET A 186 -8.81 -10.59 19.50
C MET A 186 -9.77 -9.42 19.24
N LEU A 187 -11.07 -9.70 19.21
CA LEU A 187 -12.08 -8.64 19.08
C LEU A 187 -12.08 -7.73 20.31
N LEU A 188 -11.92 -8.32 21.49
CA LEU A 188 -11.83 -7.55 22.75
C LEU A 188 -10.58 -6.68 22.78
N SER A 189 -9.46 -7.15 22.22
CA SER A 189 -8.20 -6.41 22.18
C SER A 189 -8.24 -5.15 21.28
N ILE A 190 -9.26 -5.02 20.41
CA ILE A 190 -9.45 -3.81 19.59
C ILE A 190 -9.67 -2.59 20.49
N VAL A 191 -10.36 -2.78 21.63
CA VAL A 191 -10.63 -1.69 22.59
C VAL A 191 -9.51 -1.66 23.64
N PRO A 192 -8.63 -0.65 23.61
CA PRO A 192 -7.53 -0.62 24.57
C PRO A 192 -7.99 -0.28 25.99
N ASN A 193 -7.43 -0.95 26.96
CA ASN A 193 -7.60 -0.58 28.38
C ASN A 193 -6.64 0.56 28.79
N ASN A 194 -5.58 0.77 28.01
CA ASN A 194 -4.60 1.84 28.23
C ASN A 194 -4.03 2.28 26.86
N VAL A 195 -4.35 3.49 26.48
CA VAL A 195 -3.99 4.06 25.18
C VAL A 195 -2.47 4.27 25.05
N ILE A 196 -1.81 4.67 26.15
CA ILE A 196 -0.35 4.90 26.12
C ILE A 196 0.37 3.56 25.93
N ALA A 197 -0.08 2.52 26.62
CA ALA A 197 0.46 1.16 26.43
C ALA A 197 0.23 0.69 24.97
N ALA A 198 -0.95 0.94 24.40
CA ALA A 198 -1.24 0.59 23.00
C ALA A 198 -0.33 1.36 22.04
N ALA A 199 -0.07 2.65 22.30
CA ALA A 199 0.81 3.48 21.46
C ALA A 199 2.29 3.07 21.54
N SER A 200 2.70 2.42 22.63
CA SER A 200 4.09 1.98 22.82
C SER A 200 4.36 0.56 22.30
N SER A 201 3.33 -0.13 21.80
CA SER A 201 3.42 -1.52 21.35
C SER A 201 3.04 -1.63 19.86
N ASN A 202 3.97 -2.12 19.06
CA ASN A 202 3.71 -2.36 17.62
C ASN A 202 2.61 -3.43 17.40
N GLY A 203 2.38 -4.32 18.37
CA GLY A 203 1.30 -5.32 18.31
C GLY A 203 -0.08 -4.77 18.65
N ALA A 204 -0.18 -3.56 19.19
CA ALA A 204 -1.45 -2.97 19.65
C ALA A 204 -1.89 -1.75 18.81
N ILE A 205 -1.36 -1.59 17.61
CA ILE A 205 -1.69 -0.43 16.75
C ILE A 205 -3.17 -0.42 16.36
N LEU A 206 -3.81 -1.59 16.19
CA LEU A 206 -5.26 -1.67 15.94
C LEU A 206 -6.05 -1.01 17.09
N SER A 207 -5.62 -1.23 18.33
CA SER A 207 -6.21 -0.59 19.52
C SER A 207 -5.99 0.93 19.49
N LEU A 208 -4.80 1.37 19.07
CA LEU A 208 -4.51 2.80 18.88
C LEU A 208 -5.39 3.40 17.78
N MET A 209 -5.58 2.69 16.65
CA MET A 209 -6.46 3.14 15.57
C MET A 209 -7.90 3.28 16.05
N PHE A 210 -8.40 2.29 16.81
CA PHE A 210 -9.74 2.36 17.41
C PHE A 210 -9.87 3.60 18.31
N PHE A 211 -8.88 3.83 19.18
CA PHE A 211 -8.87 5.02 20.04
C PHE A 211 -8.85 6.30 19.20
N ALA A 212 -8.03 6.38 18.14
CA ALA A 212 -7.96 7.55 17.27
C ALA A 212 -9.32 7.84 16.60
N VAL A 213 -10.02 6.79 16.15
CA VAL A 213 -11.39 6.92 15.59
C VAL A 213 -12.34 7.48 16.66
N MET A 214 -12.35 6.88 17.84
CA MET A 214 -13.20 7.34 18.96
C MET A 214 -12.87 8.77 19.39
N PHE A 215 -11.58 9.13 19.41
CA PHE A 215 -11.10 10.47 19.74
C PHE A 215 -11.58 11.49 18.69
N GLY A 216 -11.46 11.16 17.40
CA GLY A 216 -11.96 11.98 16.30
C GLY A 216 -13.47 12.21 16.40
N VAL A 217 -14.23 11.13 16.66
CA VAL A 217 -15.69 11.24 16.89
C VAL A 217 -15.99 12.14 18.10
N GLY A 218 -15.24 11.95 19.20
CA GLY A 218 -15.35 12.80 20.39
C GLY A 218 -15.12 14.29 20.08
N MET A 219 -14.11 14.57 19.24
CA MET A 219 -13.84 15.94 18.80
C MET A 219 -14.99 16.55 18.01
N VAL A 220 -15.58 15.79 17.07
CA VAL A 220 -16.73 16.25 16.27
C VAL A 220 -17.97 16.50 17.15
N LEU A 221 -18.13 15.72 18.22
CA LEU A 221 -19.28 15.86 19.13
C LEU A 221 -19.08 16.95 20.20
N THR A 222 -17.86 17.43 20.38
CA THR A 222 -17.54 18.47 21.37
C THR A 222 -17.62 19.84 20.71
N ALA A 223 -18.11 20.84 21.45
CA ALA A 223 -18.26 22.20 20.94
C ALA A 223 -16.91 22.75 20.40
N ASP A 224 -16.95 23.31 19.19
CA ASP A 224 -15.77 23.79 18.45
C ASP A 224 -14.85 24.71 19.27
N GLU A 225 -15.43 25.60 20.05
CA GLU A 225 -14.66 26.57 20.90
C GLU A 225 -13.70 25.86 21.85
N LYS A 226 -14.08 24.68 22.33
CA LYS A 226 -13.29 23.93 23.33
C LYS A 226 -12.18 23.12 22.69
N VAL A 227 -12.36 22.66 21.45
CA VAL A 227 -11.45 21.72 20.78
C VAL A 227 -10.59 22.39 19.67
N ALA A 228 -10.89 23.63 19.29
CA ALA A 228 -10.22 24.30 18.16
C ALA A 228 -8.69 24.33 18.28
N THR A 229 -8.16 24.59 19.48
CA THR A 229 -6.72 24.64 19.72
C THR A 229 -6.11 23.24 19.62
N LEU A 230 -6.80 22.23 20.18
CA LEU A 230 -6.35 20.83 20.12
C LEU A 230 -6.37 20.32 18.68
N LYS A 231 -7.44 20.63 17.92
CA LYS A 231 -7.56 20.25 16.50
C LYS A 231 -6.35 20.80 15.71
N ARG A 232 -6.03 22.09 15.84
CA ARG A 232 -4.86 22.68 15.19
C ARG A 232 -3.54 22.03 15.64
N GLY A 233 -3.45 21.63 16.92
CA GLY A 233 -2.29 20.91 17.44
C GLY A 233 -2.11 19.54 16.76
N ILE A 234 -3.20 18.79 16.59
CA ILE A 234 -3.18 17.47 15.95
C ILE A 234 -2.90 17.60 14.44
N GLU A 235 -3.48 18.62 13.78
CA GLU A 235 -3.15 18.96 12.39
C GLU A 235 -1.64 19.27 12.26
N GLY A 236 -1.08 19.99 13.22
CA GLY A 236 0.36 20.26 13.29
C GLY A 236 1.20 18.98 13.42
N ILE A 237 0.77 18.03 14.25
CA ILE A 237 1.43 16.71 14.37
C ILE A 237 1.39 15.98 13.03
N PHE A 238 0.25 15.99 12.36
CA PHE A 238 0.08 15.37 11.04
C PHE A 238 1.04 15.99 10.03
N GLU A 239 1.09 17.32 9.93
CA GLU A 239 1.95 18.04 8.98
C GLU A 239 3.45 17.81 9.25
N ILE A 240 3.84 17.80 10.53
CA ILE A 240 5.22 17.47 10.93
C ILE A 240 5.56 16.02 10.52
N SER A 241 4.66 15.09 10.79
CA SER A 241 4.86 13.67 10.43
C SER A 241 5.02 13.51 8.91
N MET A 242 4.19 14.23 8.15
CA MET A 242 4.24 14.25 6.67
C MET A 242 5.59 14.84 6.17
N THR A 243 6.04 15.91 6.78
CA THR A 243 7.33 16.52 6.45
C THR A 243 8.49 15.56 6.72
N LEU A 244 8.46 14.88 7.88
CA LEU A 244 9.47 13.90 8.25
C LEU A 244 9.45 12.69 7.28
N ILE A 245 8.28 12.20 6.89
CA ILE A 245 8.16 11.14 5.88
C ILE A 245 8.79 11.63 4.57
N GLY A 246 8.52 12.86 4.15
CA GLY A 246 9.14 13.45 2.96
C GLY A 246 10.67 13.45 3.01
N LEU A 247 11.24 13.73 4.18
CA LEU A 247 12.70 13.66 4.39
C LEU A 247 13.22 12.21 4.31
N VAL A 248 12.52 11.28 4.96
CA VAL A 248 12.90 9.85 4.97
C VAL A 248 12.83 9.27 3.54
N ILE A 249 11.80 9.63 2.78
CA ILE A 249 11.63 9.15 1.39
C ILE A 249 12.80 9.57 0.50
N ARG A 250 13.50 10.67 0.81
CA ARG A 250 14.73 11.06 0.05
C ARG A 250 15.84 10.01 0.19
N LEU A 251 15.84 9.21 1.25
CA LEU A 251 16.79 8.11 1.44
C LEU A 251 16.36 6.82 0.72
N ALA A 252 15.09 6.75 0.29
CA ALA A 252 14.51 5.53 -0.31
C ALA A 252 15.31 4.99 -1.51
N PRO A 253 15.83 5.81 -2.46
CA PRO A 253 16.61 5.26 -3.58
C PRO A 253 17.82 4.45 -3.13
N TYR A 254 18.53 4.90 -2.10
CA TYR A 254 19.70 4.21 -1.55
C TYR A 254 19.30 2.95 -0.80
N ALA A 255 18.24 3.03 0.00
CA ALA A 255 17.69 1.88 0.73
C ALA A 255 17.19 0.80 -0.25
N VAL A 256 16.51 1.20 -1.33
CA VAL A 256 16.02 0.30 -2.38
C VAL A 256 17.22 -0.37 -3.08
N ALA A 257 18.29 0.40 -3.40
CA ALA A 257 19.51 -0.17 -3.98
C ALA A 257 20.12 -1.24 -3.05
N CYS A 258 20.20 -0.95 -1.76
CA CYS A 258 20.74 -1.91 -0.77
C CYS A 258 19.84 -3.16 -0.64
N PHE A 259 18.52 -2.98 -0.58
CA PHE A 259 17.58 -4.11 -0.53
C PHE A 259 17.69 -4.98 -1.78
N MET A 260 17.69 -4.37 -2.96
CA MET A 260 17.76 -5.12 -4.22
C MET A 260 19.12 -5.82 -4.37
N PHE A 261 20.21 -5.17 -3.94
CA PHE A 261 21.53 -5.79 -3.89
C PHE A 261 21.49 -7.04 -3.00
N ASN A 262 21.01 -6.92 -1.77
CA ASN A 262 20.94 -8.05 -0.82
C ASN A 262 20.11 -9.20 -1.40
N LEU A 263 18.92 -8.90 -1.92
CA LEU A 263 18.02 -9.91 -2.48
C LEU A 263 18.66 -10.61 -3.69
N ALA A 264 19.22 -9.85 -4.61
CA ALA A 264 19.81 -10.39 -5.83
C ALA A 264 21.13 -11.15 -5.55
N ALA A 265 21.96 -10.62 -4.65
CA ALA A 265 23.26 -11.24 -4.31
C ALA A 265 23.10 -12.54 -3.50
N LEU A 266 22.06 -12.65 -2.68
CA LEU A 266 21.84 -13.83 -1.84
C LEU A 266 20.93 -14.87 -2.52
N PHE A 267 19.91 -14.43 -3.28
CA PHE A 267 18.84 -15.32 -3.76
C PHE A 267 18.73 -15.44 -5.29
N GLY A 268 19.49 -14.62 -6.01
CA GLY A 268 19.54 -14.73 -7.47
C GLY A 268 18.22 -14.39 -8.17
N PHE A 269 17.99 -15.02 -9.33
CA PHE A 269 16.91 -14.67 -10.26
C PHE A 269 15.54 -15.23 -9.84
N ASP A 270 15.50 -16.34 -9.11
CA ASP A 270 14.22 -17.02 -8.75
C ASP A 270 13.33 -16.13 -7.89
N LEU A 271 13.93 -15.37 -6.97
CA LEU A 271 13.20 -14.43 -6.13
C LEU A 271 12.54 -13.31 -6.97
N LEU A 272 13.24 -12.86 -8.03
CA LEU A 272 12.72 -11.81 -8.92
C LEU A 272 11.49 -12.28 -9.71
N ILE A 273 11.45 -13.57 -10.08
CA ILE A 273 10.28 -14.16 -10.74
C ILE A 273 9.07 -14.08 -9.80
N ARG A 274 9.25 -14.43 -8.53
CA ARG A 274 8.17 -14.40 -7.52
C ARG A 274 7.70 -12.96 -7.25
N LEU A 275 8.64 -12.04 -7.18
CA LEU A 275 8.32 -10.62 -7.01
C LEU A 275 7.55 -10.10 -8.24
N GLY A 276 7.94 -10.52 -9.45
CA GLY A 276 7.19 -10.22 -10.68
C GLY A 276 5.78 -10.81 -10.68
N ALA A 277 5.63 -12.05 -10.21
CA ALA A 277 4.33 -12.70 -10.06
C ALA A 277 3.45 -11.95 -9.04
N TYR A 278 4.03 -11.54 -7.90
CA TYR A 278 3.33 -10.72 -6.90
C TYR A 278 2.82 -9.40 -7.50
N VAL A 279 3.70 -8.68 -8.22
CA VAL A 279 3.33 -7.43 -8.89
C VAL A 279 2.17 -7.70 -9.87
N GLY A 280 2.25 -8.78 -10.64
CA GLY A 280 1.20 -9.20 -11.56
C GLY A 280 -0.14 -9.42 -10.86
N VAL A 281 -0.13 -10.09 -9.71
CA VAL A 281 -1.36 -10.35 -8.92
C VAL A 281 -1.95 -9.04 -8.41
N VAL A 282 -1.13 -8.13 -7.87
CA VAL A 282 -1.61 -6.83 -7.37
C VAL A 282 -2.23 -6.01 -8.51
N VAL A 283 -1.52 -5.88 -9.64
CA VAL A 283 -2.00 -5.10 -10.79
C VAL A 283 -3.29 -5.71 -11.37
N LEU A 284 -3.36 -7.03 -11.46
CA LEU A 284 -4.57 -7.74 -11.91
C LEU A 284 -5.75 -7.46 -10.96
N ALA A 285 -5.52 -7.54 -9.65
CA ALA A 285 -6.56 -7.29 -8.64
C ALA A 285 -7.06 -5.83 -8.71
N LEU A 286 -6.11 -4.87 -8.79
CA LEU A 286 -6.45 -3.45 -8.95
C LEU A 286 -7.25 -3.21 -10.23
N GLY A 287 -6.80 -3.78 -11.35
CA GLY A 287 -7.48 -3.65 -12.65
C GLY A 287 -8.89 -4.21 -12.63
N LEU A 288 -9.05 -5.42 -12.06
CA LEU A 288 -10.37 -6.06 -11.93
C LEU A 288 -11.29 -5.22 -11.02
N HIS A 289 -10.79 -4.73 -9.89
CA HIS A 289 -11.59 -3.89 -8.99
C HIS A 289 -12.00 -2.60 -9.69
N MET A 290 -11.08 -1.95 -10.39
CA MET A 290 -11.36 -0.72 -11.15
C MET A 290 -12.47 -0.96 -12.20
N VAL A 291 -12.29 -1.96 -13.06
CA VAL A 291 -13.20 -2.19 -14.18
C VAL A 291 -14.55 -2.78 -13.71
N VAL A 292 -14.49 -3.83 -12.88
CA VAL A 292 -15.71 -4.57 -12.49
C VAL A 292 -16.44 -3.83 -11.36
N SER A 293 -15.78 -3.57 -10.23
CA SER A 293 -16.45 -3.03 -9.04
C SER A 293 -16.90 -1.59 -9.28
N TYR A 294 -16.01 -0.73 -9.77
CA TYR A 294 -16.39 0.67 -10.05
C TYR A 294 -17.32 0.77 -11.26
N GLY A 295 -17.13 -0.09 -12.28
CA GLY A 295 -18.06 -0.16 -13.41
C GLY A 295 -19.49 -0.50 -12.98
N LEU A 296 -19.63 -1.50 -12.10
CA LEU A 296 -20.93 -1.89 -11.53
C LEU A 296 -21.50 -0.79 -10.63
N ALA A 297 -20.67 -0.17 -9.79
CA ALA A 297 -21.06 0.92 -8.89
C ALA A 297 -21.62 2.11 -9.69
N VAL A 298 -20.91 2.52 -10.74
CA VAL A 298 -21.30 3.63 -11.63
C VAL A 298 -22.59 3.28 -12.38
N LYS A 299 -22.70 2.05 -12.90
CA LYS A 299 -23.92 1.56 -13.54
C LYS A 299 -25.10 1.58 -12.58
N PHE A 300 -24.88 1.13 -11.34
CA PHE A 300 -25.89 1.20 -10.25
C PHE A 300 -26.30 2.66 -9.98
N ALA A 301 -25.38 3.61 -10.09
CA ALA A 301 -25.67 5.05 -9.97
C ALA A 301 -26.46 5.60 -11.16
N GLY A 302 -26.65 4.81 -12.24
CA GLY A 302 -27.42 5.21 -13.42
C GLY A 302 -26.58 5.91 -14.51
N ARG A 303 -25.24 5.78 -14.44
CA ARG A 303 -24.34 6.36 -15.44
C ARG A 303 -23.65 5.26 -16.26
N SER A 304 -23.22 5.59 -17.46
CA SER A 304 -22.45 4.68 -18.32
C SER A 304 -21.05 4.47 -17.76
N PRO A 305 -20.61 3.22 -17.49
CA PRO A 305 -19.23 2.95 -17.04
C PRO A 305 -18.18 3.44 -18.05
N ILE A 306 -18.38 3.22 -19.34
CA ILE A 306 -17.43 3.67 -20.39
C ILE A 306 -17.33 5.20 -20.37
N GLY A 307 -18.50 5.87 -20.31
CA GLY A 307 -18.55 7.34 -20.20
C GLY A 307 -17.82 7.85 -18.95
N PHE A 308 -18.00 7.17 -17.81
CA PHE A 308 -17.35 7.50 -16.56
C PHE A 308 -15.83 7.41 -16.67
N PHE A 309 -15.29 6.25 -17.12
CA PHE A 309 -13.83 6.09 -17.24
C PHE A 309 -13.22 7.08 -18.23
N ARG A 310 -13.95 7.45 -19.28
CA ARG A 310 -13.49 8.45 -20.24
C ARG A 310 -13.44 9.86 -19.61
N GLN A 311 -14.42 10.21 -18.80
CA GLN A 311 -14.46 11.50 -18.10
C GLN A 311 -13.42 11.60 -16.98
N THR A 312 -13.15 10.50 -16.28
CA THR A 312 -12.24 10.49 -15.12
C THR A 312 -10.77 10.27 -15.49
N GLN A 313 -10.46 10.00 -16.77
CA GLN A 313 -9.10 9.62 -17.21
C GLN A 313 -8.03 10.62 -16.78
N GLU A 314 -8.33 11.93 -16.80
CA GLU A 314 -7.38 12.97 -16.42
C GLU A 314 -7.01 12.87 -14.93
N ALA A 315 -8.01 12.75 -14.06
CA ALA A 315 -7.78 12.59 -12.62
C ALA A 315 -7.03 11.26 -12.34
N THR A 316 -7.41 10.18 -13.06
CA THR A 316 -6.75 8.86 -12.93
C THR A 316 -5.27 8.94 -13.32
N LEU A 317 -4.95 9.60 -14.44
CA LEU A 317 -3.55 9.76 -14.91
C LEU A 317 -2.76 10.69 -14.00
N MET A 318 -3.37 11.76 -13.49
CA MET A 318 -2.73 12.66 -12.52
C MET A 318 -2.41 11.90 -11.23
N ALA A 319 -3.35 11.10 -10.72
CA ALA A 319 -3.16 10.26 -9.54
C ALA A 319 -2.03 9.24 -9.74
N PHE A 320 -2.01 8.58 -10.90
CA PHE A 320 -0.93 7.66 -11.26
C PHE A 320 0.43 8.37 -11.26
N SER A 321 0.49 9.56 -11.88
CA SER A 321 1.75 10.30 -12.03
C SER A 321 2.28 10.85 -10.71
N THR A 322 1.39 11.28 -9.80
CA THR A 322 1.78 11.90 -8.53
C THR A 322 1.94 10.91 -7.38
N ALA A 323 1.33 9.72 -7.49
CA ALA A 323 1.20 8.75 -6.41
C ALA A 323 0.64 9.41 -5.13
N SER A 324 -0.23 10.43 -5.28
CA SER A 324 -0.80 11.19 -4.15
C SER A 324 -2.24 11.60 -4.44
N SER A 325 -3.18 11.07 -3.64
CA SER A 325 -4.59 11.44 -3.72
C SER A 325 -4.78 12.93 -3.38
N ASN A 326 -4.04 13.43 -2.40
CA ASN A 326 -4.11 14.83 -1.97
C ASN A 326 -3.66 15.79 -3.08
N ALA A 327 -2.56 15.47 -3.77
CA ALA A 327 -2.06 16.28 -4.89
C ALA A 327 -3.03 16.26 -6.08
N THR A 328 -3.83 15.20 -6.21
CA THR A 328 -4.79 15.03 -7.31
C THR A 328 -6.16 15.66 -7.00
N LEU A 329 -6.44 15.98 -5.73
CA LEU A 329 -7.76 16.45 -5.29
C LEU A 329 -8.29 17.65 -6.10
N PRO A 330 -7.49 18.70 -6.41
CA PRO A 330 -8.00 19.81 -7.24
C PRO A 330 -8.47 19.35 -8.63
N THR A 331 -7.73 18.43 -9.26
CA THR A 331 -8.09 17.85 -10.57
C THR A 331 -9.37 17.03 -10.45
N ALA A 332 -9.49 16.21 -9.40
CA ALA A 332 -10.69 15.38 -9.16
C ALA A 332 -11.93 16.24 -8.94
N LEU A 333 -11.80 17.37 -8.20
CA LEU A 333 -12.90 18.32 -7.99
C LEU A 333 -13.36 18.94 -9.33
N ARG A 334 -12.43 19.38 -10.16
CA ARG A 334 -12.75 19.95 -11.48
C ARG A 334 -13.43 18.89 -12.36
N VAL A 335 -12.91 17.67 -12.42
CA VAL A 335 -13.50 16.55 -13.17
C VAL A 335 -14.92 16.28 -12.67
N ALA A 336 -15.15 16.28 -11.36
CA ALA A 336 -16.50 16.08 -10.78
C ALA A 336 -17.48 17.18 -11.23
N ASP A 337 -17.01 18.44 -11.27
CA ASP A 337 -17.83 19.57 -11.76
C ASP A 337 -18.16 19.39 -13.25
N GLU A 338 -17.18 19.00 -14.09
CA GLU A 338 -17.38 18.71 -15.50
C GLU A 338 -18.34 17.53 -15.74
N MET A 339 -18.36 16.55 -14.82
CA MET A 339 -19.31 15.43 -14.85
C MET A 339 -20.73 15.87 -14.43
N GLY A 340 -20.91 17.11 -13.98
CA GLY A 340 -22.20 17.62 -13.49
C GLY A 340 -22.63 17.00 -12.17
N LEU A 341 -21.68 16.63 -11.31
CA LEU A 341 -21.99 16.13 -9.97
C LEU A 341 -22.33 17.33 -9.04
N PRO A 342 -23.30 17.18 -8.10
CA PRO A 342 -23.64 18.29 -7.20
C PRO A 342 -22.40 18.75 -6.39
N PRO A 343 -22.05 20.06 -6.44
CA PRO A 343 -20.83 20.56 -5.78
C PRO A 343 -20.77 20.27 -4.27
N ARG A 344 -21.92 20.32 -3.59
CA ARG A 344 -21.99 19.99 -2.16
C ARG A 344 -21.55 18.54 -1.88
N VAL A 345 -21.93 17.61 -2.74
CA VAL A 345 -21.59 16.18 -2.60
C VAL A 345 -20.12 15.97 -3.01
N SER A 346 -19.73 16.50 -4.18
CA SER A 346 -18.38 16.27 -4.72
C SER A 346 -17.30 16.84 -3.80
N ARG A 347 -17.47 18.07 -3.30
CA ARG A 347 -16.50 18.69 -2.37
C ARG A 347 -16.32 17.85 -1.10
N PHE A 348 -17.43 17.40 -0.50
CA PHE A 348 -17.38 16.58 0.70
C PHE A 348 -16.75 15.22 0.42
N VAL A 349 -17.32 14.47 -0.55
CA VAL A 349 -16.94 13.07 -0.79
C VAL A 349 -15.50 12.96 -1.28
N LEU A 350 -15.04 13.86 -2.17
CA LEU A 350 -13.67 13.82 -2.70
C LEU A 350 -12.64 14.23 -1.64
N THR A 351 -12.96 15.21 -0.78
CA THR A 351 -12.06 15.61 0.30
C THR A 351 -11.92 14.48 1.33
N VAL A 352 -13.03 13.90 1.77
CA VAL A 352 -13.01 12.76 2.70
C VAL A 352 -12.38 11.54 2.02
N GLY A 353 -12.72 11.29 0.75
CA GLY A 353 -12.23 10.15 -0.03
C GLY A 353 -10.71 10.15 -0.17
N ALA A 354 -10.12 11.32 -0.43
CA ALA A 354 -8.67 11.45 -0.58
C ALA A 354 -7.88 10.91 0.64
N THR A 355 -8.53 10.85 1.81
CA THR A 355 -7.92 10.32 3.04
C THR A 355 -8.55 9.00 3.50
N ALA A 356 -9.85 8.79 3.30
CA ALA A 356 -10.57 7.67 3.92
C ALA A 356 -11.02 6.58 2.94
N ASN A 357 -11.03 6.82 1.63
CA ASN A 357 -11.53 5.85 0.64
C ASN A 357 -10.37 5.23 -0.15
N GLN A 358 -9.41 4.63 0.55
CA GLN A 358 -8.18 4.09 -0.01
C GLN A 358 -8.32 2.60 -0.39
N ASN A 359 -9.26 2.28 -1.29
CA ASN A 359 -9.61 0.91 -1.68
C ASN A 359 -8.42 0.13 -2.26
N GLY A 360 -7.61 0.78 -3.10
CA GLY A 360 -6.42 0.17 -3.70
C GLY A 360 -5.33 -0.08 -2.68
N THR A 361 -5.22 0.80 -1.69
CA THR A 361 -4.27 0.65 -0.58
C THR A 361 -4.67 -0.56 0.27
N ALA A 362 -5.93 -0.65 0.68
CA ALA A 362 -6.45 -1.79 1.46
C ALA A 362 -6.26 -3.12 0.71
N LEU A 363 -6.57 -3.16 -0.60
CA LEU A 363 -6.34 -4.33 -1.46
C LEU A 363 -4.87 -4.75 -1.48
N PHE A 364 -3.97 -3.78 -1.71
CA PHE A 364 -2.52 -4.00 -1.75
C PHE A 364 -2.03 -4.58 -0.42
N GLU A 365 -2.46 -4.01 0.70
CA GLU A 365 -2.07 -4.47 2.04
C GLU A 365 -2.44 -5.94 2.22
N GLY A 366 -3.67 -6.32 1.89
CA GLY A 366 -4.15 -7.70 2.00
C GLY A 366 -3.36 -8.67 1.12
N VAL A 367 -3.16 -8.33 -0.16
CA VAL A 367 -2.38 -9.17 -1.10
C VAL A 367 -0.94 -9.32 -0.59
N THR A 368 -0.34 -8.22 -0.11
CA THR A 368 1.05 -8.20 0.35
C THR A 368 1.25 -9.11 1.56
N VAL A 369 0.36 -9.03 2.55
CA VAL A 369 0.45 -9.85 3.76
C VAL A 369 0.35 -11.35 3.42
N ILE A 370 -0.61 -11.73 2.56
CA ILE A 370 -0.76 -13.14 2.15
C ILE A 370 0.43 -13.60 1.31
N PHE A 371 0.94 -12.74 0.41
CA PHE A 371 2.16 -13.05 -0.36
C PHE A 371 3.34 -13.32 0.58
N LEU A 372 3.55 -12.47 1.59
CA LEU A 372 4.63 -12.65 2.57
C LEU A 372 4.40 -13.90 3.43
N ALA A 373 3.15 -14.19 3.80
CA ALA A 373 2.80 -15.42 4.52
C ALA A 373 3.19 -16.65 3.68
N GLN A 374 2.80 -16.67 2.40
CA GLN A 374 3.18 -17.74 1.47
C GLN A 374 4.71 -17.86 1.33
N PHE A 375 5.39 -16.72 1.24
CA PHE A 375 6.85 -16.66 1.07
C PHE A 375 7.57 -17.29 2.27
N PHE A 376 7.11 -16.99 3.49
CA PHE A 376 7.71 -17.51 4.73
C PHE A 376 7.09 -18.84 5.17
N ASN A 377 6.25 -19.46 4.34
CA ASN A 377 5.57 -20.73 4.62
C ASN A 377 4.73 -20.66 5.93
N VAL A 378 4.07 -19.51 6.15
CA VAL A 378 3.12 -19.32 7.24
C VAL A 378 1.70 -19.54 6.70
N ASP A 379 1.06 -20.61 7.15
CA ASP A 379 -0.32 -20.92 6.74
C ASP A 379 -1.30 -20.09 7.58
N LEU A 380 -2.00 -19.18 6.94
CA LEU A 380 -3.01 -18.33 7.59
C LEU A 380 -4.39 -18.99 7.45
N SER A 381 -5.01 -19.26 8.58
CA SER A 381 -6.39 -19.74 8.65
C SER A 381 -7.37 -18.73 8.04
N ILE A 382 -8.55 -19.17 7.66
CA ILE A 382 -9.63 -18.31 7.14
C ILE A 382 -9.96 -17.18 8.13
N GLY A 383 -9.96 -17.50 9.45
CA GLY A 383 -10.18 -16.50 10.50
C GLY A 383 -9.12 -15.40 10.52
N GLN A 384 -7.84 -15.79 10.39
CA GLN A 384 -6.73 -14.82 10.29
C GLN A 384 -6.83 -13.97 9.00
N GLN A 385 -7.18 -14.58 7.88
CA GLN A 385 -7.38 -13.84 6.62
C GLN A 385 -8.57 -12.87 6.71
N PHE A 386 -9.64 -13.26 7.40
CA PHE A 386 -10.77 -12.36 7.66
C PHE A 386 -10.33 -11.19 8.53
N MET A 387 -9.47 -11.46 9.54
CA MET A 387 -8.88 -10.38 10.34
C MET A 387 -8.03 -9.44 9.49
N VAL A 388 -7.15 -9.99 8.66
CA VAL A 388 -6.36 -9.21 7.69
C VAL A 388 -7.29 -8.28 6.91
N MET A 389 -8.40 -8.81 6.40
CA MET A 389 -9.39 -8.02 5.65
C MET A 389 -9.92 -6.84 6.47
N ILE A 390 -10.32 -7.06 7.72
CA ILE A 390 -10.85 -5.99 8.59
C ILE A 390 -9.77 -4.92 8.82
N VAL A 391 -8.54 -5.33 9.14
CA VAL A 391 -7.45 -4.40 9.44
C VAL A 391 -7.05 -3.61 8.18
N CYS A 392 -7.07 -4.24 6.99
CA CYS A 392 -6.82 -3.54 5.73
C CYS A 392 -7.91 -2.49 5.43
N ILE A 393 -9.18 -2.79 5.71
CA ILE A 393 -10.27 -1.81 5.52
C ILE A 393 -10.05 -0.61 6.46
N LEU A 394 -9.74 -0.88 7.74
CA LEU A 394 -9.47 0.17 8.73
C LEU A 394 -8.16 0.92 8.40
N GLY A 395 -7.13 0.19 7.99
CA GLY A 395 -5.86 0.74 7.53
C GLY A 395 -6.03 1.67 6.35
N GLY A 396 -6.84 1.25 5.37
CA GLY A 396 -7.18 2.07 4.20
C GLY A 396 -7.90 3.37 4.56
N ILE A 397 -8.67 3.39 5.66
CA ILE A 397 -9.29 4.63 6.19
C ILE A 397 -8.24 5.50 6.90
N GLY A 398 -7.26 4.87 7.55
CA GLY A 398 -6.23 5.57 8.32
C GLY A 398 -4.95 5.91 7.57
N THR A 399 -4.77 5.35 6.37
CA THR A 399 -3.57 5.60 5.59
C THR A 399 -3.70 6.94 4.87
N ALA A 400 -2.87 7.90 5.23
CA ALA A 400 -2.83 9.19 4.52
C ALA A 400 -2.56 8.96 3.02
N GLY A 401 -3.23 9.70 2.17
CA GLY A 401 -3.08 9.60 0.70
C GLY A 401 -1.72 10.12 0.19
N VAL A 402 -0.64 9.51 0.69
CA VAL A 402 0.75 9.91 0.47
C VAL A 402 1.59 8.69 0.07
N PRO A 403 2.65 8.90 -0.70
CA PRO A 403 3.51 7.79 -1.14
C PRO A 403 4.04 6.97 0.03
N SER A 404 3.97 5.66 -0.10
CA SER A 404 4.46 4.65 0.85
C SER A 404 3.78 4.64 2.24
N GLY A 405 2.67 5.34 2.40
CA GLY A 405 1.91 5.39 3.66
C GLY A 405 1.38 4.04 4.14
N SER A 406 1.24 3.06 3.25
CA SER A 406 0.71 1.72 3.55
C SER A 406 1.74 0.77 4.17
N LEU A 407 3.05 1.02 3.99
CA LEU A 407 4.10 0.07 4.47
C LEU A 407 4.03 -0.17 5.99
N PRO A 408 3.81 0.86 6.81
CA PRO A 408 3.63 0.64 8.25
C PRO A 408 2.44 -0.27 8.59
N VAL A 409 1.33 -0.12 7.85
CA VAL A 409 0.13 -0.94 8.05
C VAL A 409 0.41 -2.40 7.67
N VAL A 410 1.10 -2.63 6.54
CA VAL A 410 1.54 -3.98 6.14
C VAL A 410 2.43 -4.61 7.22
N ALA A 411 3.40 -3.85 7.76
CA ALA A 411 4.27 -4.32 8.83
C ALA A 411 3.48 -4.74 10.07
N LEU A 412 2.52 -3.92 10.45
CA LEU A 412 1.60 -4.19 11.55
C LEU A 412 0.83 -5.50 11.32
N ILE A 413 0.18 -5.62 10.16
CA ILE A 413 -0.65 -6.81 9.87
C ILE A 413 0.23 -8.07 9.86
N CYS A 414 1.42 -8.01 9.25
CA CYS A 414 2.38 -9.12 9.28
C CYS A 414 2.67 -9.55 10.71
N ALA A 415 3.00 -8.59 11.59
CA ALA A 415 3.28 -8.88 13.00
C ALA A 415 2.06 -9.52 13.70
N MET A 416 0.85 -9.02 13.41
CA MET A 416 -0.40 -9.53 14.00
C MET A 416 -0.69 -10.98 13.62
N VAL A 417 -0.33 -11.41 12.40
CA VAL A 417 -0.61 -12.77 11.93
C VAL A 417 0.60 -13.70 12.00
N GLY A 418 1.69 -13.26 12.65
CA GLY A 418 2.89 -14.07 12.84
C GLY A 418 3.78 -14.18 11.60
N VAL A 419 3.62 -13.27 10.64
CA VAL A 419 4.46 -13.18 9.44
C VAL A 419 5.61 -12.20 9.73
N ASN A 420 6.83 -12.56 9.35
CA ASN A 420 7.99 -11.73 9.61
C ASN A 420 7.95 -10.41 8.79
N PRO A 421 7.85 -9.23 9.43
CA PRO A 421 7.80 -7.95 8.72
C PRO A 421 9.08 -7.61 7.94
N VAL A 422 10.20 -8.29 8.17
CA VAL A 422 11.44 -8.13 7.38
C VAL A 422 11.18 -8.34 5.89
N GLY A 423 10.20 -9.18 5.54
CA GLY A 423 9.76 -9.39 4.16
C GLY A 423 9.34 -8.13 3.42
N ILE A 424 8.97 -7.06 4.13
CA ILE A 424 8.64 -5.77 3.52
C ILE A 424 9.82 -5.22 2.70
N GLY A 425 11.05 -5.50 3.13
CA GLY A 425 12.24 -5.13 2.38
C GLY A 425 12.20 -5.61 0.93
N MET A 426 11.65 -6.82 0.69
CA MET A 426 11.55 -7.40 -0.66
C MET A 426 10.62 -6.58 -1.57
N ILE A 427 9.52 -6.08 -1.02
CA ILE A 427 8.53 -5.36 -1.83
C ILE A 427 8.87 -3.89 -2.03
N LEU A 428 9.81 -3.33 -1.24
CA LEU A 428 10.18 -1.91 -1.35
C LEU A 428 10.62 -1.52 -2.77
N GLY A 429 11.31 -2.43 -3.46
CA GLY A 429 11.78 -2.16 -4.81
C GLY A 429 10.66 -1.95 -5.83
N VAL A 430 9.52 -2.61 -5.62
CA VAL A 430 8.36 -2.51 -6.53
C VAL A 430 7.23 -1.65 -5.95
N ASN A 431 7.34 -1.27 -4.66
CA ASN A 431 6.29 -0.58 -3.93
C ASN A 431 5.89 0.74 -4.61
N HIS A 432 6.86 1.50 -5.12
CA HIS A 432 6.57 2.80 -5.71
C HIS A 432 5.68 2.67 -6.95
N PHE A 433 5.98 1.71 -7.85
CA PHE A 433 5.13 1.44 -9.01
C PHE A 433 3.72 1.02 -8.58
N LEU A 434 3.64 0.14 -7.58
CA LEU A 434 2.35 -0.30 -7.05
C LEU A 434 1.59 0.85 -6.37
N ASP A 435 2.31 1.81 -5.77
CA ASP A 435 1.74 3.02 -5.17
C ASP A 435 1.07 3.89 -6.23
N MET A 436 1.72 4.10 -7.38
CA MET A 436 1.14 4.80 -8.52
C MET A 436 -0.17 4.12 -8.97
N CYS A 437 -0.14 2.78 -9.11
CA CYS A 437 -1.31 1.98 -9.53
C CYS A 437 -2.47 2.09 -8.54
N ARG A 438 -2.19 1.95 -7.23
CA ARG A 438 -3.25 2.03 -6.19
C ARG A 438 -3.78 3.45 -6.04
N THR A 439 -2.95 4.48 -6.18
CA THR A 439 -3.42 5.88 -6.12
C THR A 439 -4.36 6.19 -7.28
N ALA A 440 -4.03 5.73 -8.48
CA ALA A 440 -4.92 5.86 -9.64
C ALA A 440 -6.29 5.22 -9.35
N LEU A 441 -6.28 4.02 -8.75
CA LEU A 441 -7.52 3.33 -8.35
C LEU A 441 -8.26 4.11 -7.25
N ASN A 442 -7.55 4.60 -6.23
CA ASN A 442 -8.16 5.34 -5.10
C ASN A 442 -8.92 6.57 -5.61
N VAL A 443 -8.28 7.42 -6.40
CA VAL A 443 -8.89 8.66 -6.92
C VAL A 443 -10.07 8.35 -7.89
N THR A 444 -9.91 7.32 -8.73
CA THR A 444 -11.03 6.86 -9.59
C THR A 444 -12.18 6.36 -8.72
N GLY A 445 -11.87 5.67 -7.62
CA GLY A 445 -12.83 5.19 -6.62
C GLY A 445 -13.53 6.33 -5.91
N ASP A 446 -12.83 7.42 -5.61
CA ASP A 446 -13.43 8.63 -5.01
C ASP A 446 -14.48 9.24 -5.93
N LEU A 447 -14.19 9.31 -7.23
CA LEU A 447 -15.13 9.81 -8.24
C LEU A 447 -16.32 8.84 -8.42
N ALA A 448 -16.07 7.51 -8.36
CA ALA A 448 -17.14 6.51 -8.40
C ALA A 448 -18.03 6.60 -7.14
N LEU A 449 -17.42 6.75 -5.97
CA LEU A 449 -18.10 6.95 -4.69
C LEU A 449 -18.95 8.22 -4.73
N THR A 450 -18.38 9.34 -5.24
CA THR A 450 -19.09 10.61 -5.41
C THR A 450 -20.32 10.41 -6.30
N THR A 451 -20.17 9.66 -7.39
CA THR A 451 -21.27 9.34 -8.33
C THR A 451 -22.39 8.53 -7.64
N LEU A 452 -22.00 7.55 -6.79
CA LEU A 452 -22.95 6.75 -6.00
C LEU A 452 -23.72 7.59 -4.98
N VAL A 453 -22.98 8.42 -4.23
CA VAL A 453 -23.57 9.24 -3.16
C VAL A 453 -24.50 10.31 -3.76
N ALA A 454 -24.10 10.88 -4.91
CA ALA A 454 -24.89 11.90 -5.62
C ALA A 454 -26.23 11.35 -6.14
N LYS A 455 -26.37 10.02 -6.28
CA LYS A 455 -27.64 9.41 -6.71
C LYS A 455 -28.75 9.71 -5.68
N GLY A 456 -29.72 10.50 -6.08
CA GLY A 456 -30.86 10.89 -5.21
C GLY A 456 -30.62 12.14 -4.39
N GLU A 457 -29.48 12.82 -4.55
CA GLU A 457 -29.22 14.15 -4.00
C GLU A 457 -29.35 15.16 -5.14
N LYS A 458 -30.51 15.80 -5.25
CA LYS A 458 -30.76 16.85 -6.26
C LYS A 458 -30.51 18.24 -5.70
#